data_a71c19f7bd12bf77d65a5d714ad96135
#
_entry.id   a71c19f7bd12bf77d65a5d714ad96135
#
_cell.length_a   1.000
_cell.length_b   1.000
_cell.length_c   1.000
_cell.angle_alpha   90.00
_cell.angle_beta   90.00
_cell.angle_gamma   90.00
#
_symmetry.space_group_name_H-M   'P 1'
#
loop_
_entity.id
_entity.type
_entity.pdbx_description
1 polymer ?
#
loop_
_entity_poly.entity_id
_entity_poly.type
_entity_poly.pdbx_seq_one_letter_code
_entity_poly.pdbx_strand_id
1 'polypeptide(L)'
;MKFEEVNTDVLMFVGDDVQSVATAFIDGDDVLLVDSLGSARDAGRLRDVLCGELGKTVRLVAATHFMSDHIAGMSLFPDALTMAHRHHRHAYLSQNRRMDALYREPDIVFDDMAIRWGAHALRFLHNPGKTMDHLSVDVPTADLVCAGDNIVGNIVYLSKADPVLLRAAIGRMRQFGRGTVIGGHIGRFDAVVLDNALHYLDRLRDAVVRCRTQVSEVEADDRIATLRIEDCLAPGVVPTAFEREWHGHNLGVITSQAIFALDASLASREMHA
;
A
#
# COMPACT_ATOMS: atom_id res chain seq x y z
N MET A 1 -12.02 -13.04 -7.22
CA MET A 1 -10.70 -13.20 -6.57
C MET A 1 -9.83 -14.13 -7.39
N LYS A 2 -8.58 -13.76 -7.64
CA LYS A 2 -7.54 -14.60 -8.26
C LYS A 2 -6.53 -14.97 -7.18
N PHE A 3 -5.82 -16.09 -7.34
CA PHE A 3 -4.65 -16.37 -6.53
C PHE A 3 -3.58 -17.07 -7.37
N GLU A 4 -2.32 -16.91 -6.95
CA GLU A 4 -1.18 -17.54 -7.58
C GLU A 4 -0.13 -17.96 -6.54
N GLU A 5 0.65 -18.98 -6.85
CA GLU A 5 1.83 -19.37 -6.10
C GLU A 5 2.99 -18.43 -6.48
N VAL A 6 3.49 -17.67 -5.51
CA VAL A 6 4.66 -16.81 -5.69
C VAL A 6 5.95 -17.64 -5.58
N ASN A 7 5.97 -18.55 -4.63
CA ASN A 7 6.93 -19.64 -4.50
C ASN A 7 6.31 -20.78 -3.67
N THR A 8 7.04 -21.86 -3.42
CA THR A 8 6.54 -23.15 -2.87
C THR A 8 5.62 -23.01 -1.64
N ASP A 9 5.85 -22.04 -0.77
CA ASP A 9 5.11 -21.87 0.49
C ASP A 9 4.48 -20.47 0.61
N VAL A 10 4.38 -19.73 -0.51
CA VAL A 10 3.81 -18.38 -0.52
C VAL A 10 2.73 -18.26 -1.60
N LEU A 11 1.50 -18.02 -1.18
CA LEU A 11 0.36 -17.74 -2.05
C LEU A 11 -0.02 -16.26 -1.97
N MET A 12 -0.27 -15.65 -3.11
CA MET A 12 -0.80 -14.30 -3.22
C MET A 12 -2.23 -14.34 -3.75
N PHE A 13 -3.11 -13.59 -3.11
CA PHE A 13 -4.52 -13.45 -3.46
C PHE A 13 -4.81 -12.02 -3.88
N VAL A 14 -5.55 -11.84 -4.98
CA VAL A 14 -5.99 -10.53 -5.45
C VAL A 14 -7.52 -10.52 -5.51
N GLY A 15 -8.14 -9.65 -4.74
CA GLY A 15 -9.59 -9.47 -4.69
C GLY A 15 -10.16 -8.94 -6.01
N ASP A 16 -11.45 -9.19 -6.25
CA ASP A 16 -12.17 -8.59 -7.38
C ASP A 16 -12.56 -7.14 -7.06
N ASP A 17 -12.87 -6.86 -5.81
CA ASP A 17 -13.18 -5.52 -5.33
C ASP A 17 -11.87 -4.77 -5.03
N VAL A 18 -11.68 -3.60 -5.63
CA VAL A 18 -10.51 -2.71 -5.51
C VAL A 18 -9.15 -3.38 -5.67
N GLN A 19 -9.11 -4.62 -6.16
CA GLN A 19 -7.89 -5.41 -6.42
C GLN A 19 -6.91 -5.44 -5.23
N SER A 20 -7.42 -5.38 -3.99
CA SER A 20 -6.60 -5.50 -2.80
C SER A 20 -5.91 -6.87 -2.72
N VAL A 21 -4.75 -6.91 -2.07
CA VAL A 21 -3.90 -8.10 -2.03
C VAL A 21 -3.80 -8.64 -0.61
N ALA A 22 -3.80 -9.98 -0.51
CA ALA A 22 -3.42 -10.69 0.71
C ALA A 22 -2.33 -11.72 0.36
N THR A 23 -1.37 -11.92 1.26
CA THR A 23 -0.27 -12.87 1.05
C THR A 23 -0.23 -13.88 2.17
N ALA A 24 -0.34 -15.17 1.83
CA ALA A 24 -0.30 -16.28 2.78
C ALA A 24 1.07 -16.97 2.75
N PHE A 25 1.70 -17.07 3.93
CA PHE A 25 2.91 -17.84 4.17
C PHE A 25 2.52 -19.14 4.87
N ILE A 26 2.89 -20.29 4.27
CA ILE A 26 2.42 -21.62 4.67
C ILE A 26 3.55 -22.36 5.41
N ASP A 27 3.22 -22.95 6.56
CA ASP A 27 4.08 -23.89 7.28
C ASP A 27 3.27 -25.13 7.64
N GLY A 28 3.42 -26.19 6.86
CA GLY A 28 2.57 -27.37 6.99
C GLY A 28 1.08 -27.03 6.80
N ASP A 29 0.28 -27.19 7.84
CA ASP A 29 -1.14 -26.86 7.83
C ASP A 29 -1.44 -25.45 8.33
N ASP A 30 -0.46 -24.76 8.88
CA ASP A 30 -0.62 -23.43 9.48
C ASP A 30 -0.27 -22.31 8.49
N VAL A 31 -1.01 -21.19 8.58
CA VAL A 31 -0.85 -20.01 7.73
C VAL A 31 -0.64 -18.75 8.56
N LEU A 32 0.37 -17.97 8.19
CA LEU A 32 0.48 -16.56 8.51
C LEU A 32 0.01 -15.75 7.30
N LEU A 33 -1.01 -14.94 7.49
CA LEU A 33 -1.62 -14.10 6.45
C LEU A 33 -1.18 -12.64 6.63
N VAL A 34 -0.74 -12.00 5.58
CA VAL A 34 -0.48 -10.54 5.50
C VAL A 34 -1.60 -9.91 4.71
N ASP A 35 -2.38 -9.05 5.33
CA ASP A 35 -3.64 -8.47 4.89
C ASP A 35 -4.74 -9.54 4.64
N SER A 36 -5.98 -9.11 4.43
CA SER A 36 -7.12 -10.02 4.38
C SER A 36 -8.20 -9.60 3.37
N LEU A 37 -7.80 -8.84 2.34
CA LEU A 37 -8.66 -8.32 1.28
C LEU A 37 -9.68 -7.27 1.73
N GLY A 38 -10.40 -6.70 0.76
CA GLY A 38 -11.13 -5.45 0.91
C GLY A 38 -12.65 -5.56 1.01
N SER A 39 -13.20 -6.75 0.84
CA SER A 39 -14.65 -6.93 0.93
C SER A 39 -15.02 -8.23 1.62
N ALA A 40 -16.22 -8.28 2.20
CA ALA A 40 -16.75 -9.50 2.82
C ALA A 40 -16.83 -10.66 1.81
N ARG A 41 -17.10 -10.38 0.54
CA ARG A 41 -17.16 -11.36 -0.53
C ARG A 41 -15.79 -11.95 -0.82
N ASP A 42 -14.79 -11.09 -1.08
CA ASP A 42 -13.44 -11.54 -1.42
C ASP A 42 -12.76 -12.20 -0.21
N ALA A 43 -12.92 -11.63 0.98
CA ALA A 43 -12.41 -12.22 2.22
C ALA A 43 -13.06 -13.58 2.54
N GLY A 44 -14.37 -13.73 2.28
CA GLY A 44 -15.06 -15.01 2.38
C GLY A 44 -14.47 -16.05 1.42
N ARG A 45 -14.22 -15.65 0.17
CA ARG A 45 -13.57 -16.52 -0.81
C ARG A 45 -12.13 -16.88 -0.44
N LEU A 46 -11.36 -15.92 0.10
CA LEU A 46 -10.00 -16.17 0.63
C LEU A 46 -10.04 -17.27 1.71
N ARG A 47 -10.96 -17.15 2.69
CA ARG A 47 -11.14 -18.16 3.73
C ARG A 47 -11.53 -19.53 3.13
N ASP A 48 -12.47 -19.55 2.19
CA ASP A 48 -12.95 -20.80 1.58
C ASP A 48 -11.82 -21.51 0.83
N VAL A 49 -10.93 -20.77 0.14
CA VAL A 49 -9.75 -21.35 -0.50
C VAL A 49 -8.76 -21.86 0.55
N LEU A 50 -8.34 -21.03 1.50
CA LEU A 50 -7.32 -21.43 2.47
C LEU A 50 -7.81 -22.57 3.38
N CYS A 51 -8.98 -22.41 4.00
CA CYS A 51 -9.45 -23.34 5.01
C CYS A 51 -10.27 -24.49 4.42
N GLY A 52 -11.05 -24.24 3.36
CA GLY A 52 -11.91 -25.24 2.74
C GLY A 52 -11.20 -26.08 1.68
N GLU A 53 -10.62 -25.44 0.66
CA GLU A 53 -10.05 -26.16 -0.48
C GLU A 53 -8.64 -26.69 -0.18
N LEU A 54 -7.80 -25.87 0.49
CA LEU A 54 -6.42 -26.24 0.82
C LEU A 54 -6.27 -26.92 2.20
N GLY A 55 -7.33 -26.93 3.01
CA GLY A 55 -7.35 -27.57 4.33
C GLY A 55 -6.41 -26.89 5.34
N LYS A 56 -6.10 -25.60 5.16
CA LYS A 56 -5.16 -24.88 6.00
C LYS A 56 -5.85 -24.19 7.17
N THR A 57 -5.09 -23.87 8.21
CA THR A 57 -5.54 -23.14 9.39
C THR A 57 -4.80 -21.81 9.49
N VAL A 58 -5.52 -20.69 9.40
CA VAL A 58 -4.91 -19.38 9.61
C VAL A 58 -4.68 -19.17 11.10
N ARG A 59 -3.42 -18.99 11.52
CA ARG A 59 -2.98 -18.79 12.91
C ARG A 59 -2.67 -17.34 13.24
N LEU A 60 -2.14 -16.61 12.24
CA LEU A 60 -1.79 -15.19 12.40
C LEU A 60 -2.34 -14.42 11.21
N VAL A 61 -2.89 -13.22 11.47
CA VAL A 61 -3.26 -12.25 10.44
C VAL A 61 -2.60 -10.93 10.77
N ALA A 62 -1.67 -10.50 9.93
CA ALA A 62 -0.97 -9.22 10.07
C ALA A 62 -1.62 -8.18 9.16
N ALA A 63 -1.99 -7.02 9.70
CA ALA A 63 -2.41 -5.87 8.91
C ALA A 63 -1.20 -5.03 8.52
N THR A 64 -1.02 -4.73 7.23
CA THR A 64 -0.02 -3.74 6.80
C THR A 64 -0.40 -2.34 7.28
N HIS A 65 -1.69 -2.01 7.30
CA HIS A 65 -2.22 -0.76 7.81
C HIS A 65 -3.75 -0.85 8.05
N PHE A 66 -4.33 0.22 8.58
CA PHE A 66 -5.70 0.22 9.11
C PHE A 66 -6.82 0.29 8.05
N MET A 67 -6.53 0.47 6.77
CA MET A 67 -7.58 0.71 5.78
C MET A 67 -8.43 -0.54 5.55
N SER A 68 -9.74 -0.33 5.39
CA SER A 68 -10.75 -1.41 5.34
C SER A 68 -10.51 -2.41 4.21
N ASP A 69 -9.93 -1.96 3.12
CA ASP A 69 -9.58 -2.78 1.97
C ASP A 69 -8.39 -3.74 2.20
N HIS A 70 -7.81 -3.72 3.41
CA HIS A 70 -6.76 -4.64 3.84
C HIS A 70 -7.16 -5.48 5.05
N ILE A 71 -8.14 -5.01 5.86
CA ILE A 71 -8.51 -5.64 7.13
C ILE A 71 -9.90 -6.29 7.12
N ALA A 72 -10.66 -6.22 6.02
CA ALA A 72 -12.05 -6.68 5.98
C ALA A 72 -12.22 -8.16 6.35
N GLY A 73 -11.24 -9.00 6.04
CA GLY A 73 -11.28 -10.43 6.34
C GLY A 73 -10.76 -10.83 7.72
N MET A 74 -10.20 -9.92 8.52
CA MET A 74 -9.61 -10.30 9.82
C MET A 74 -10.61 -10.97 10.75
N SER A 75 -11.87 -10.52 10.73
CA SER A 75 -12.96 -11.11 11.56
C SER A 75 -13.40 -12.51 11.10
N LEU A 76 -13.04 -12.93 9.89
CA LEU A 76 -13.39 -14.25 9.36
C LEU A 76 -12.46 -15.37 9.85
N PHE A 77 -11.39 -15.02 10.55
CA PHE A 77 -10.44 -15.94 11.18
C PHE A 77 -10.46 -15.75 12.70
N PRO A 78 -11.57 -16.15 13.40
CA PRO A 78 -11.78 -15.83 14.81
C PRO A 78 -10.73 -16.47 15.73
N ASP A 79 -10.18 -17.63 15.34
CA ASP A 79 -9.18 -18.36 16.12
C ASP A 79 -7.74 -17.93 15.82
N ALA A 80 -7.53 -17.04 14.83
CA ALA A 80 -6.24 -16.48 14.52
C ALA A 80 -5.93 -15.28 15.43
N LEU A 81 -4.68 -15.15 15.87
CA LEU A 81 -4.20 -13.91 16.48
C LEU A 81 -4.00 -12.85 15.39
N THR A 82 -4.48 -11.66 15.67
CA THR A 82 -4.29 -10.50 14.78
C THR A 82 -3.14 -9.64 15.26
N MET A 83 -2.37 -9.11 14.32
CA MET A 83 -1.19 -8.32 14.64
C MET A 83 -1.08 -7.09 13.75
N ALA A 84 -0.66 -5.97 14.34
CA ALA A 84 -0.50 -4.70 13.64
C ALA A 84 0.51 -3.79 14.35
N HIS A 85 0.90 -2.71 13.66
CA HIS A 85 1.72 -1.68 14.27
C HIS A 85 1.01 -0.99 15.44
N ARG A 86 1.75 -0.53 16.48
CA ARG A 86 1.19 0.14 17.68
C ARG A 86 0.30 1.35 17.35
N HIS A 87 0.52 2.02 16.23
CA HIS A 87 -0.29 3.16 15.78
C HIS A 87 -1.59 2.76 15.08
N HIS A 88 -1.84 1.47 14.82
CA HIS A 88 -2.99 0.98 14.06
C HIS A 88 -4.32 1.47 14.63
N ARG A 89 -4.55 1.26 15.94
CA ARG A 89 -5.77 1.73 16.60
C ARG A 89 -5.94 3.24 16.50
N HIS A 90 -4.88 4.00 16.76
CA HIS A 90 -4.91 5.46 16.69
C HIS A 90 -5.21 5.94 15.25
N ALA A 91 -4.53 5.37 14.26
CA ALA A 91 -4.75 5.69 12.86
C ALA A 91 -6.17 5.36 12.42
N TYR A 92 -6.72 4.21 12.83
CA TYR A 92 -8.10 3.84 12.57
C TYR A 92 -9.09 4.83 13.20
N LEU A 93 -8.94 5.16 14.48
CA LEU A 93 -9.85 6.05 15.20
C LEU A 93 -9.78 7.51 14.74
N SER A 94 -8.68 7.93 14.10
CA SER A 94 -8.52 9.29 13.57
C SER A 94 -9.33 9.56 12.30
N GLN A 95 -9.97 8.53 11.71
CA GLN A 95 -10.75 8.69 10.49
C GLN A 95 -12.10 9.37 10.76
N ASN A 96 -12.50 10.26 9.85
CA ASN A 96 -13.83 10.89 9.87
C ASN A 96 -14.97 9.90 9.53
N ARG A 97 -14.65 8.88 8.69
CA ARG A 97 -15.57 7.80 8.32
C ARG A 97 -14.89 6.48 8.61
N ARG A 98 -15.48 5.69 9.49
CA ARG A 98 -14.96 4.39 9.92
C ARG A 98 -15.92 3.29 9.51
N MET A 99 -15.36 2.13 9.19
CA MET A 99 -16.11 0.91 8.93
C MET A 99 -15.96 -0.05 10.12
N ASP A 100 -16.56 0.36 11.26
CA ASP A 100 -16.39 -0.34 12.55
C ASP A 100 -16.77 -1.83 12.49
N ALA A 101 -17.68 -2.21 11.58
CA ALA A 101 -18.04 -3.61 11.36
C ALA A 101 -16.89 -4.47 10.79
N LEU A 102 -15.88 -3.86 10.18
CA LEU A 102 -14.71 -4.54 9.61
C LEU A 102 -13.47 -4.46 10.51
N TYR A 103 -13.53 -3.59 11.53
CA TYR A 103 -12.41 -3.41 12.43
C TYR A 103 -12.36 -4.50 13.50
N ARG A 104 -11.20 -5.09 13.68
CA ARG A 104 -10.85 -5.94 14.82
C ARG A 104 -9.64 -5.34 15.52
N GLU A 105 -9.75 -5.16 16.84
CA GLU A 105 -8.61 -4.73 17.66
C GLU A 105 -7.48 -5.76 17.56
N PRO A 106 -6.24 -5.37 17.24
CA PRO A 106 -5.13 -6.33 17.16
C PRO A 106 -4.84 -6.98 18.52
N ASP A 107 -4.63 -8.30 18.52
CA ASP A 107 -4.20 -9.05 19.70
C ASP A 107 -2.73 -8.78 20.03
N ILE A 108 -1.90 -8.50 19.02
CA ILE A 108 -0.47 -8.21 19.14
C ILE A 108 -0.17 -6.87 18.49
N VAL A 109 0.42 -5.95 19.25
CA VAL A 109 0.87 -4.64 18.77
C VAL A 109 2.37 -4.48 18.97
N PHE A 110 3.06 -3.93 17.97
CA PHE A 110 4.52 -3.81 17.96
C PHE A 110 4.97 -2.58 17.15
N ASP A 111 6.28 -2.26 17.21
CA ASP A 111 6.92 -1.30 16.28
C ASP A 111 7.52 -2.02 15.09
N ASP A 112 8.58 -2.78 15.34
CA ASP A 112 9.19 -3.70 14.41
C ASP A 112 9.18 -5.09 15.02
N MET A 113 9.00 -6.12 14.20
CA MET A 113 8.97 -7.52 14.64
C MET A 113 9.61 -8.43 13.60
N ALA A 114 10.29 -9.46 14.07
CA ALA A 114 10.74 -10.56 13.21
C ALA A 114 10.11 -11.88 13.68
N ILE A 115 9.55 -12.61 12.73
CA ILE A 115 8.94 -13.92 12.97
C ILE A 115 9.61 -14.93 12.05
N ARG A 116 9.96 -16.10 12.58
CA ARG A 116 10.27 -17.28 11.77
C ARG A 116 8.98 -18.07 11.59
N TRP A 117 8.57 -18.25 10.35
CA TRP A 117 7.38 -18.99 9.96
C TRP A 117 7.75 -20.03 8.90
N GLY A 118 7.78 -21.30 9.27
CA GLY A 118 8.30 -22.35 8.41
C GLY A 118 9.71 -22.06 7.90
N ALA A 119 9.87 -22.11 6.59
CA ALA A 119 11.13 -21.79 5.91
C ALA A 119 11.43 -20.29 5.86
N HIS A 120 10.46 -19.43 6.21
CA HIS A 120 10.58 -18.00 6.00
C HIS A 120 10.96 -17.23 7.26
N ALA A 121 11.78 -16.18 7.08
CA ALA A 121 12.06 -15.17 8.07
C ALA A 121 11.35 -13.88 7.62
N LEU A 122 10.24 -13.54 8.28
CA LEU A 122 9.46 -12.33 7.99
C LEU A 122 9.90 -11.21 8.93
N ARG A 123 10.23 -10.05 8.37
CA ARG A 123 10.53 -8.84 9.13
C ARG A 123 9.41 -7.82 8.87
N PHE A 124 8.59 -7.59 9.87
CA PHE A 124 7.56 -6.55 9.87
C PHE A 124 8.22 -5.25 10.33
N LEU A 125 8.33 -4.29 9.43
CA LEU A 125 9.08 -3.06 9.66
C LEU A 125 8.15 -1.87 9.57
N HIS A 126 8.15 -1.01 10.60
CA HIS A 126 7.42 0.26 10.55
C HIS A 126 7.94 1.11 9.39
N ASN A 127 7.09 1.32 8.42
CA ASN A 127 7.43 2.01 7.17
C ASN A 127 6.34 2.99 6.78
N PRO A 128 6.11 4.06 7.60
CA PRO A 128 5.06 5.03 7.36
C PRO A 128 5.29 5.75 6.03
N GLY A 129 4.21 5.91 5.29
CA GLY A 129 4.17 6.60 3.99
C GLY A 129 2.73 6.85 3.62
N LYS A 130 2.00 5.79 3.27
CA LYS A 130 0.55 5.82 3.03
C LYS A 130 -0.23 6.18 4.30
N THR A 131 0.11 5.57 5.41
CA THR A 131 -0.46 5.84 6.74
C THR A 131 0.61 5.79 7.82
N MET A 132 0.32 6.35 8.99
CA MET A 132 1.27 6.38 10.10
C MET A 132 1.51 5.02 10.76
N ASP A 133 0.60 4.07 10.61
CA ASP A 133 0.72 2.70 11.12
C ASP A 133 1.25 1.72 10.08
N HIS A 134 1.65 2.19 8.90
CA HIS A 134 1.99 1.32 7.80
C HIS A 134 3.24 0.47 8.08
N LEU A 135 3.12 -0.83 7.79
CA LEU A 135 4.19 -1.82 7.83
C LEU A 135 4.55 -2.26 6.41
N SER A 136 5.85 -2.46 6.16
CA SER A 136 6.31 -3.28 5.03
C SER A 136 6.85 -4.59 5.57
N VAL A 137 6.59 -5.71 4.88
CA VAL A 137 7.04 -7.03 5.32
C VAL A 137 8.15 -7.50 4.40
N ASP A 138 9.38 -7.50 4.90
CA ASP A 138 10.55 -7.98 4.18
C ASP A 138 10.79 -9.46 4.46
N VAL A 139 10.90 -10.26 3.40
CA VAL A 139 11.06 -11.73 3.47
C VAL A 139 12.30 -12.16 2.67
N PRO A 140 13.50 -12.03 3.26
CA PRO A 140 14.75 -12.34 2.56
C PRO A 140 14.81 -13.77 2.01
N THR A 141 14.24 -14.73 2.72
CA THR A 141 14.25 -16.16 2.34
C THR A 141 13.38 -16.47 1.13
N ALA A 142 12.43 -15.60 0.80
CA ALA A 142 11.56 -15.71 -0.37
C ALA A 142 11.91 -14.69 -1.47
N ASP A 143 12.96 -13.87 -1.26
CA ASP A 143 13.35 -12.76 -2.14
C ASP A 143 12.18 -11.82 -2.48
N LEU A 144 11.34 -11.51 -1.48
CA LEU A 144 10.18 -10.65 -1.67
C LEU A 144 10.00 -9.61 -0.56
N VAL A 145 9.28 -8.53 -0.88
CA VAL A 145 8.76 -7.55 0.07
C VAL A 145 7.27 -7.31 -0.18
N CYS A 146 6.44 -7.38 0.88
CA CYS A 146 5.07 -6.89 0.81
C CYS A 146 5.10 -5.39 1.11
N ALA A 147 4.78 -4.59 0.11
CA ALA A 147 4.87 -3.13 0.15
C ALA A 147 3.63 -2.47 0.77
N GLY A 148 2.51 -3.20 0.84
CA GLY A 148 1.20 -2.61 1.13
C GLY A 148 0.92 -1.43 0.20
N ASP A 149 0.22 -0.43 0.69
CA ASP A 149 -0.18 0.76 -0.07
C ASP A 149 0.90 1.84 -0.20
N ASN A 150 2.13 1.57 0.21
CA ASN A 150 3.24 2.47 -0.11
C ASN A 150 3.50 2.55 -1.62
N ILE A 151 2.98 1.58 -2.40
CA ILE A 151 2.87 1.66 -3.86
C ILE A 151 1.50 1.13 -4.31
N VAL A 152 1.07 1.58 -5.49
CA VAL A 152 -0.11 1.07 -6.21
C VAL A 152 0.34 0.78 -7.64
N GLY A 153 0.98 -0.37 -7.83
CA GLY A 153 1.69 -0.65 -9.07
C GLY A 153 2.84 0.33 -9.31
N ASN A 154 2.92 0.88 -10.52
CA ASN A 154 3.96 1.85 -10.91
C ASN A 154 3.72 3.27 -10.40
N ILE A 155 2.68 3.49 -9.62
CA ILE A 155 2.31 4.78 -9.06
C ILE A 155 2.17 4.70 -7.54
N VAL A 156 1.88 5.83 -6.91
CA VAL A 156 1.49 5.92 -5.50
C VAL A 156 0.07 6.47 -5.39
N TYR A 157 -0.59 6.26 -4.23
CA TYR A 157 -1.87 6.88 -3.92
C TYR A 157 -1.74 7.87 -2.77
N LEU A 158 -2.03 9.14 -3.06
CA LEU A 158 -1.74 10.27 -2.17
C LEU A 158 -2.82 10.53 -1.09
N SER A 159 -4.00 9.93 -1.21
CA SER A 159 -5.03 10.08 -0.17
C SER A 159 -4.51 9.60 1.18
N LYS A 160 -4.54 10.46 2.19
CA LYS A 160 -4.02 10.23 3.56
C LYS A 160 -2.51 9.97 3.64
N ALA A 161 -1.79 10.03 2.53
CA ALA A 161 -0.35 9.85 2.49
C ALA A 161 0.39 11.16 2.75
N ASP A 162 1.56 11.05 3.38
CA ASP A 162 2.57 12.11 3.38
C ASP A 162 3.56 11.83 2.25
N PRO A 163 3.67 12.70 1.23
CA PRO A 163 4.54 12.45 0.08
C PRO A 163 6.03 12.31 0.44
N VAL A 164 6.49 12.98 1.51
CA VAL A 164 7.90 12.90 1.97
C VAL A 164 8.14 11.56 2.64
N LEU A 165 7.24 11.14 3.56
CA LEU A 165 7.32 9.84 4.20
C LEU A 165 7.15 8.70 3.19
N LEU A 166 6.24 8.85 2.22
CA LEU A 166 6.02 7.86 1.18
C LEU A 166 7.26 7.63 0.32
N ARG A 167 7.92 8.74 -0.08
CA ARG A 167 9.21 8.67 -0.78
C ARG A 167 10.27 7.93 0.05
N ALA A 168 10.37 8.25 1.33
CA ALA A 168 11.32 7.60 2.24
C ALA A 168 11.00 6.11 2.42
N ALA A 169 9.71 5.75 2.50
CA ALA A 169 9.25 4.38 2.64
C ALA A 169 9.62 3.53 1.42
N ILE A 170 9.37 4.04 0.21
CA ILE A 170 9.75 3.36 -1.03
C ILE A 170 11.27 3.23 -1.13
N GLY A 171 12.01 4.30 -0.80
CA GLY A 171 13.47 4.28 -0.76
C GLY A 171 14.04 3.21 0.18
N ARG A 172 13.40 3.00 1.36
CA ARG A 172 13.76 1.92 2.29
C ARG A 172 13.53 0.54 1.68
N MET A 173 12.38 0.30 1.05
CA MET A 173 12.08 -0.99 0.41
C MET A 173 13.08 -1.32 -0.70
N ARG A 174 13.52 -0.33 -1.48
CA ARG A 174 14.60 -0.52 -2.48
C ARG A 174 15.89 -1.03 -1.84
N GLN A 175 16.25 -0.53 -0.65
CA GLN A 175 17.46 -0.94 0.07
C GLN A 175 17.41 -2.39 0.55
N PHE A 176 16.23 -3.00 0.67
CA PHE A 176 16.11 -4.42 0.98
C PHE A 176 16.65 -5.30 -0.16
N GLY A 177 16.67 -4.80 -1.40
CA GLY A 177 17.23 -5.49 -2.56
C GLY A 177 16.48 -6.75 -2.94
N ARG A 178 15.14 -6.78 -2.76
CA ARG A 178 14.29 -7.94 -3.12
C ARG A 178 13.95 -7.90 -4.60
N GLY A 179 14.01 -9.07 -5.25
CA GLY A 179 13.64 -9.21 -6.67
C GLY A 179 12.13 -9.08 -6.91
N THR A 180 11.31 -9.47 -5.91
CA THR A 180 9.84 -9.45 -6.01
C THR A 180 9.24 -8.43 -5.04
N VAL A 181 8.28 -7.65 -5.52
CA VAL A 181 7.48 -6.71 -4.73
C VAL A 181 6.01 -7.08 -4.84
N ILE A 182 5.35 -7.31 -3.70
CA ILE A 182 3.91 -7.51 -3.63
C ILE A 182 3.29 -6.18 -3.18
N GLY A 183 2.50 -5.55 -4.05
CA GLY A 183 1.78 -4.32 -3.74
C GLY A 183 0.55 -4.56 -2.86
N GLY A 184 0.00 -3.52 -2.29
CA GLY A 184 -1.29 -3.58 -1.58
C GLY A 184 -2.46 -3.81 -2.54
N HIS A 185 -2.28 -3.47 -3.82
CA HIS A 185 -3.24 -3.66 -4.90
C HIS A 185 -2.57 -4.24 -6.15
N ILE A 186 -3.39 -4.76 -7.06
CA ILE A 186 -3.03 -5.29 -8.39
C ILE A 186 -2.31 -6.64 -8.33
N GLY A 187 -1.31 -6.80 -7.45
CA GLY A 187 -0.58 -8.07 -7.31
C GLY A 187 0.93 -7.90 -7.11
N ARG A 188 1.71 -8.76 -7.77
CA ARG A 188 3.17 -8.77 -7.69
C ARG A 188 3.83 -8.10 -8.89
N PHE A 189 5.04 -7.61 -8.64
CA PHE A 189 5.88 -6.89 -9.60
C PHE A 189 7.34 -7.28 -9.41
N ASP A 190 8.16 -7.00 -10.42
CA ASP A 190 9.61 -6.97 -10.29
C ASP A 190 10.05 -5.71 -9.51
N ALA A 191 11.26 -5.76 -8.94
CA ALA A 191 11.83 -4.69 -8.11
C ALA A 191 11.79 -3.29 -8.76
N VAL A 192 11.83 -3.21 -10.08
CA VAL A 192 11.78 -1.95 -10.84
C VAL A 192 10.50 -1.13 -10.56
N VAL A 193 9.43 -1.76 -10.09
CA VAL A 193 8.20 -1.06 -9.71
C VAL A 193 8.43 0.02 -8.66
N LEU A 194 9.39 -0.18 -7.75
CA LEU A 194 9.73 0.81 -6.72
C LEU A 194 10.40 2.06 -7.34
N ASP A 195 11.23 1.87 -8.37
CA ASP A 195 11.81 2.99 -9.12
C ASP A 195 10.74 3.72 -9.94
N ASN A 196 9.81 2.99 -10.55
CA ASN A 196 8.70 3.55 -11.29
C ASN A 196 7.78 4.39 -10.39
N ALA A 197 7.45 3.90 -9.20
CA ALA A 197 6.63 4.63 -8.22
C ALA A 197 7.32 5.92 -7.72
N LEU A 198 8.64 5.89 -7.49
CA LEU A 198 9.41 7.08 -7.17
C LEU A 198 9.44 8.08 -8.32
N HIS A 199 9.66 7.59 -9.54
CA HIS A 199 9.63 8.41 -10.74
C HIS A 199 8.28 9.11 -10.92
N TYR A 200 7.19 8.35 -10.78
CA TYR A 200 5.83 8.90 -10.84
C TYR A 200 5.62 10.00 -9.80
N LEU A 201 5.99 9.76 -8.54
CA LEU A 201 5.83 10.74 -7.46
C LEU A 201 6.57 12.05 -7.76
N ASP A 202 7.81 11.95 -8.25
CA ASP A 202 8.63 13.10 -8.59
C ASP A 202 8.08 13.87 -9.79
N ARG A 203 7.70 13.17 -10.87
CA ARG A 203 7.16 13.79 -12.07
C ARG A 203 5.83 14.48 -11.81
N LEU A 204 4.95 13.81 -11.02
CA LEU A 204 3.66 14.39 -10.62
C LEU A 204 3.86 15.66 -9.78
N ARG A 205 4.75 15.63 -8.78
CA ARG A 205 5.11 16.82 -7.99
C ARG A 205 5.59 17.95 -8.88
N ASP A 206 6.54 17.67 -9.75
CA ASP A 206 7.14 18.68 -10.64
C ASP A 206 6.09 19.27 -11.61
N ALA A 207 5.16 18.45 -12.10
CA ALA A 207 4.07 18.93 -12.95
C ALA A 207 3.11 19.84 -12.18
N VAL A 208 2.72 19.47 -10.96
CA VAL A 208 1.85 20.26 -10.08
C VAL A 208 2.52 21.60 -9.73
N VAL A 209 3.78 21.58 -9.31
CA VAL A 209 4.54 22.80 -8.99
C VAL A 209 4.61 23.73 -10.20
N ARG A 210 4.88 23.20 -11.40
CA ARG A 210 4.85 24.03 -12.63
C ARG A 210 3.49 24.66 -12.88
N CYS A 211 2.39 23.91 -12.71
CA CYS A 211 1.05 24.49 -12.83
C CYS A 211 0.86 25.65 -11.86
N ARG A 212 1.21 25.46 -10.59
CA ARG A 212 1.02 26.47 -9.54
C ARG A 212 1.91 27.71 -9.65
N THR A 213 3.07 27.59 -10.32
CA THR A 213 4.00 28.74 -10.52
C THR A 213 3.72 29.58 -11.74
N GLN A 214 2.91 29.08 -12.69
CA GLN A 214 2.74 29.73 -13.99
C GLN A 214 1.44 30.54 -14.13
N VAL A 215 0.43 30.26 -13.31
CA VAL A 215 -0.91 30.84 -13.46
C VAL A 215 -1.57 31.08 -12.10
N SER A 216 -2.78 31.66 -12.11
CA SER A 216 -3.60 31.80 -10.89
C SER A 216 -3.97 30.45 -10.27
N GLU A 217 -4.31 30.44 -8.98
CA GLU A 217 -4.65 29.22 -8.24
C GLU A 217 -5.81 28.44 -8.91
N VAL A 218 -6.88 29.12 -9.31
CA VAL A 218 -8.04 28.50 -9.99
C VAL A 218 -7.62 27.85 -11.31
N GLU A 219 -6.84 28.56 -12.13
CA GLU A 219 -6.35 28.02 -13.40
C GLU A 219 -5.33 26.91 -13.20
N ALA A 220 -4.56 26.94 -12.10
CA ALA A 220 -3.64 25.88 -11.75
C ALA A 220 -4.38 24.57 -11.41
N ASP A 221 -5.46 24.64 -10.64
CA ASP A 221 -6.26 23.47 -10.30
C ASP A 221 -6.93 22.86 -11.55
N ASP A 222 -7.43 23.68 -12.47
CA ASP A 222 -7.96 23.20 -13.76
C ASP A 222 -6.87 22.47 -14.58
N ARG A 223 -5.66 23.02 -14.62
CA ARG A 223 -4.53 22.38 -15.31
C ARG A 223 -4.10 21.07 -14.62
N ILE A 224 -4.03 21.08 -13.30
CA ILE A 224 -3.71 19.89 -12.51
C ILE A 224 -4.72 18.79 -12.79
N ALA A 225 -6.01 19.09 -12.80
CA ALA A 225 -7.08 18.12 -13.06
C ALA A 225 -6.98 17.43 -14.42
N THR A 226 -6.22 17.99 -15.38
CA THR A 226 -6.02 17.44 -16.73
C THR A 226 -4.65 16.81 -16.97
N LEU A 227 -3.79 16.70 -15.94
CA LEU A 227 -2.50 16.04 -16.07
C LEU A 227 -2.71 14.56 -16.47
N ARG A 228 -1.95 14.11 -17.44
CA ARG A 228 -2.05 12.73 -17.93
C ARG A 228 -1.07 11.84 -17.15
N ILE A 229 -1.51 10.62 -16.86
CA ILE A 229 -0.67 9.64 -16.18
C ILE A 229 0.62 9.35 -16.97
N GLU A 230 0.53 9.29 -18.31
CA GLU A 230 1.66 9.00 -19.19
C GLU A 230 2.80 10.03 -19.06
N ASP A 231 2.47 11.28 -18.73
CA ASP A 231 3.45 12.35 -18.56
C ASP A 231 4.20 12.24 -17.20
N CYS A 232 3.68 11.38 -16.32
CA CYS A 232 4.25 11.12 -14.99
C CYS A 232 4.94 9.76 -14.87
N LEU A 233 4.68 8.82 -15.77
CA LEU A 233 5.30 7.49 -15.72
C LEU A 233 6.72 7.46 -16.27
N ALA A 234 7.49 6.46 -15.83
CA ALA A 234 8.79 6.17 -16.41
C ALA A 234 8.68 5.76 -17.90
N PRO A 235 9.68 6.06 -18.73
CA PRO A 235 9.65 5.67 -20.14
C PRO A 235 9.42 4.17 -20.32
N GLY A 236 8.50 3.82 -21.20
CA GLY A 236 8.16 2.42 -21.50
C GLY A 236 7.16 1.77 -20.54
N VAL A 237 6.79 2.42 -19.45
CA VAL A 237 5.75 1.92 -18.55
C VAL A 237 4.36 2.20 -19.12
N VAL A 238 3.56 1.13 -19.26
CA VAL A 238 2.18 1.22 -19.73
C VAL A 238 1.25 1.08 -18.52
N PRO A 239 0.46 2.11 -18.17
CA PRO A 239 -0.41 2.06 -17.01
C PRO A 239 -1.59 1.10 -17.23
N THR A 240 -1.95 0.39 -16.19
CA THR A 240 -3.19 -0.40 -16.11
C THR A 240 -4.42 0.52 -16.00
N ALA A 241 -5.62 -0.03 -16.20
CA ALA A 241 -6.86 0.69 -15.98
C ALA A 241 -6.99 1.16 -14.51
N PHE A 242 -6.55 0.33 -13.58
CA PHE A 242 -6.54 0.63 -12.15
C PHE A 242 -5.62 1.83 -11.83
N GLU A 243 -4.38 1.84 -12.33
CA GLU A 243 -3.46 2.96 -12.15
C GLU A 243 -3.98 4.27 -12.75
N ARG A 244 -4.69 4.22 -13.89
CA ARG A 244 -5.33 5.40 -14.48
C ARG A 244 -6.43 5.97 -13.58
N GLU A 245 -7.26 5.12 -13.02
CA GLU A 245 -8.32 5.51 -12.09
C GLU A 245 -7.71 6.15 -10.83
N TRP A 246 -6.70 5.52 -10.22
CA TRP A 246 -6.03 6.04 -9.03
C TRP A 246 -5.22 7.31 -9.29
N HIS A 247 -4.68 7.47 -10.50
CA HIS A 247 -4.11 8.77 -10.92
C HIS A 247 -5.16 9.87 -10.91
N GLY A 248 -6.35 9.62 -11.45
CA GLY A 248 -7.46 10.57 -11.38
C GLY A 248 -7.84 10.97 -9.94
N HIS A 249 -7.88 9.98 -9.03
CA HIS A 249 -8.08 10.24 -7.60
C HIS A 249 -6.95 11.08 -7.00
N ASN A 250 -5.69 10.83 -7.38
CA ASN A 250 -4.55 11.66 -6.94
C ASN A 250 -4.72 13.12 -7.33
N LEU A 251 -5.14 13.41 -8.56
CA LEU A 251 -5.34 14.79 -9.02
C LEU A 251 -6.41 15.51 -8.17
N GLY A 252 -7.53 14.82 -7.86
CA GLY A 252 -8.57 15.35 -6.98
C GLY A 252 -8.08 15.58 -5.53
N VAL A 253 -7.22 14.69 -5.01
CA VAL A 253 -6.63 14.86 -3.67
C VAL A 253 -5.63 16.01 -3.66
N ILE A 254 -4.81 16.17 -4.69
CA ILE A 254 -3.81 17.23 -4.82
C ILE A 254 -4.49 18.62 -4.81
N THR A 255 -5.58 18.79 -5.54
CA THR A 255 -6.32 20.07 -5.58
C THR A 255 -7.05 20.32 -4.27
N SER A 256 -7.79 19.33 -3.75
CA SER A 256 -8.63 19.52 -2.54
C SER A 256 -7.82 19.66 -1.23
N GLN A 257 -6.61 19.13 -1.15
CA GLN A 257 -5.77 19.15 0.06
C GLN A 257 -4.49 19.99 -0.10
N ALA A 258 -4.36 20.73 -1.21
CA ALA A 258 -3.20 21.55 -1.53
C ALA A 258 -1.85 20.79 -1.42
N ILE A 259 -1.85 19.48 -1.75
CA ILE A 259 -0.61 18.69 -1.76
C ILE A 259 0.35 19.27 -2.79
N PHE A 260 1.64 19.34 -2.47
CA PHE A 260 2.68 20.03 -3.25
C PHE A 260 2.41 21.54 -3.41
N ALA A 261 1.74 22.16 -2.43
CA ALA A 261 1.62 23.61 -2.37
C ALA A 261 3.01 24.25 -2.33
N LEU A 262 3.13 25.43 -2.94
CA LEU A 262 4.35 26.23 -2.82
C LEU A 262 4.43 26.75 -1.39
N ASP A 263 5.50 26.43 -0.68
CA ASP A 263 5.77 27.04 0.63
C ASP A 263 5.88 28.56 0.45
N ALA A 264 4.95 29.30 1.04
CA ALA A 264 4.95 30.77 1.01
C ALA A 264 6.29 31.38 1.55
N SER A 265 7.04 30.58 2.33
CA SER A 265 8.35 30.95 2.87
C SER A 265 9.49 30.89 1.83
N LEU A 266 9.37 30.12 0.74
CA LEU A 266 10.37 30.03 -0.33
C LEU A 266 10.14 31.11 -1.40
N ALA A 267 8.88 31.43 -1.72
CA ALA A 267 8.55 32.49 -2.69
C ALA A 267 9.06 33.88 -2.27
N SER A 268 9.18 34.14 -0.96
CA SER A 268 9.73 35.41 -0.45
C SER A 268 11.25 35.50 -0.49
N ARG A 269 11.97 34.42 -0.68
CA ARG A 269 13.45 34.42 -0.77
C ARG A 269 13.98 34.65 -2.20
N GLU A 270 13.22 34.25 -3.22
CA GLU A 270 13.61 34.47 -4.62
C GLU A 270 13.26 35.85 -5.15
N MET A 271 12.35 36.60 -4.49
CA MET A 271 12.03 37.99 -4.86
C MET A 271 13.02 39.01 -4.25
N HIS A 272 13.98 38.58 -3.44
CA HIS A 272 14.95 39.45 -2.78
C HIS A 272 16.43 39.05 -3.08
N ALA A 273 16.64 38.19 -4.08
CA ALA A 273 17.93 37.83 -4.65
C ALA A 273 18.04 38.35 -6.10
#